data_92f84b3fbfaf949a35936a90f896b7e0
#
_entry.id   92f84b3fbfaf949a35936a90f896b7e0
#
_cell.length_a   1.000
_cell.length_b   1.000
_cell.length_c   1.000
_cell.angle_alpha   90.00
_cell.angle_beta   90.00
_cell.angle_gamma   90.00
#
_symmetry.space_group_name_H-M   'P 1'
#
loop_
_entity.id
_entity.type
_entity.pdbx_description
1 polymer ?
#
loop_
_entity_poly.entity_id
_entity_poly.type
_entity_poly.pdbx_seq_one_letter_code
_entity_poly.pdbx_strand_id
1 'polypeptide(L)'
;MKKIIITLCLMIGSITFAQNTNIATLKTKANNGNADAQYNLGNAYYNGKGVEQSKSQAIYWYRKAAEQGDAAAQLMLGLAYSLGDGVEQSESQAVYWYKKAAEQGLVIAQLYLGKAYSSGNGVELSYSQAVYWYKKAAEQGDADAQNNLGSAYDIGVGVEQSHSQAVYWYKKAAEQGLAAAQYNLGIAYDNGKGVEQSHSQAVYWHRKAAEQGLAGSQNNLGSAYYNGEGVEQSHSQAVYWYKKAAEQGLADAQYNLGIAYYKGEGVEQSYSQAVYWCKKAAEQGLADAQLYLGYAYYKGEGVEQSYSQALYWLRKACNNQNDKACNLLNKIK
;
A
#
# COMPACT_ATOMS: atom_id res chain seq x y z
N MET A 1 -5.89 -1.89 8.16
CA MET A 1 -4.43 -2.06 8.29
C MET A 1 -3.92 -1.78 9.72
N LYS A 2 -4.13 -0.61 10.34
CA LYS A 2 -3.60 -0.29 11.70
C LYS A 2 -3.93 -1.31 12.80
N LYS A 3 -5.14 -1.90 12.82
CA LYS A 3 -5.52 -2.96 13.80
C LYS A 3 -4.84 -4.32 13.58
N ILE A 4 -4.51 -4.66 12.33
CA ILE A 4 -3.91 -5.96 11.96
C ILE A 4 -2.46 -6.05 12.45
N ILE A 5 -1.74 -4.94 12.45
CA ILE A 5 -0.31 -4.86 12.83
C ILE A 5 -0.13 -5.07 14.33
N ILE A 6 -0.98 -4.46 15.16
CA ILE A 6 -0.97 -4.72 16.61
C ILE A 6 -1.28 -6.20 16.89
N THR A 7 -2.21 -6.78 16.15
CA THR A 7 -2.54 -8.21 16.27
C THR A 7 -1.36 -9.10 15.86
N LEU A 8 -0.58 -8.72 14.82
CA LEU A 8 0.60 -9.47 14.36
C LEU A 8 1.76 -9.39 15.38
N CYS A 9 2.04 -8.22 15.93
CA CYS A 9 3.04 -8.04 17.00
C CYS A 9 2.63 -8.80 18.28
N LEU A 10 1.32 -8.87 18.57
CA LEU A 10 0.77 -9.64 19.68
C LEU A 10 0.83 -11.16 19.42
N MET A 11 0.77 -11.62 18.17
CA MET A 11 0.97 -13.04 17.84
C MET A 11 2.41 -13.50 18.01
N ILE A 12 3.40 -12.67 17.75
CA ILE A 12 4.82 -12.99 18.01
C ILE A 12 5.04 -13.15 19.52
N GLY A 13 4.40 -12.33 20.34
CA GLY A 13 4.40 -12.50 21.81
C GLY A 13 3.54 -13.68 22.31
N SER A 14 2.57 -14.16 21.52
CA SER A 14 1.66 -15.22 21.96
C SER A 14 2.18 -16.64 21.69
N ILE A 15 3.19 -16.83 20.86
CA ILE A 15 3.80 -18.17 20.63
C ILE A 15 4.56 -18.63 21.89
N THR A 16 5.05 -17.72 22.71
CA THR A 16 5.67 -18.04 24.02
C THR A 16 4.68 -18.14 25.18
N PHE A 17 3.39 -17.80 24.97
CA PHE A 17 2.37 -17.74 26.03
C PHE A 17 1.51 -19.04 26.14
N ALA A 18 1.90 -20.11 25.45
CA ALA A 18 1.15 -21.38 25.41
C ALA A 18 1.34 -22.27 26.66
N GLN A 19 1.74 -21.70 27.80
CA GLN A 19 1.66 -22.41 29.10
C GLN A 19 0.83 -21.58 30.08
N ASN A 20 -0.05 -22.22 30.82
CA ASN A 20 -0.93 -21.74 31.90
C ASN A 20 -0.15 -20.88 32.94
N THR A 21 0.31 -19.71 32.54
CA THR A 21 0.94 -18.78 33.47
C THR A 21 -0.15 -18.24 34.39
N ASN A 22 -0.17 -18.70 35.63
CA ASN A 22 -1.08 -18.18 36.64
C ASN A 22 -0.91 -16.65 36.72
N ILE A 23 -1.97 -15.92 36.41
CA ILE A 23 -1.97 -14.44 36.40
C ILE A 23 -1.52 -13.84 37.75
N ALA A 24 -1.78 -14.53 38.85
CA ALA A 24 -1.35 -14.13 40.19
C ALA A 24 0.19 -14.16 40.29
N THR A 25 0.83 -15.22 39.79
CA THR A 25 2.29 -15.33 39.73
C THR A 25 2.89 -14.28 38.82
N LEU A 26 2.24 -14.01 37.66
CA LEU A 26 2.68 -12.97 36.72
C LEU A 26 2.65 -11.58 37.38
N LYS A 27 1.56 -11.25 38.08
CA LYS A 27 1.41 -10.01 38.84
C LYS A 27 2.50 -9.87 39.94
N THR A 28 2.77 -10.93 40.68
CA THR A 28 3.80 -10.94 41.71
C THR A 28 5.19 -10.63 41.12
N LYS A 29 5.56 -11.31 40.00
CA LYS A 29 6.84 -11.08 39.34
C LYS A 29 6.96 -9.66 38.77
N ALA A 30 5.88 -9.16 38.15
CA ALA A 30 5.82 -7.81 37.56
C ALA A 30 5.95 -6.73 38.66
N ASN A 31 5.27 -6.91 39.82
CA ASN A 31 5.38 -6.03 40.97
C ASN A 31 6.78 -6.04 41.58
N ASN A 32 7.48 -7.17 41.52
CA ASN A 32 8.86 -7.31 41.98
C ASN A 32 9.89 -6.76 40.97
N GLY A 33 9.44 -6.09 39.90
CA GLY A 33 10.32 -5.38 38.98
C GLY A 33 10.82 -6.22 37.79
N ASN A 34 10.40 -7.46 37.63
CA ASN A 34 10.82 -8.27 36.47
C ASN A 34 10.25 -7.71 35.15
N ALA A 35 11.12 -7.25 34.22
CA ALA A 35 10.74 -6.57 32.98
C ALA A 35 9.89 -7.46 32.04
N ASP A 36 10.30 -8.73 31.86
CA ASP A 36 9.54 -9.69 31.05
C ASP A 36 8.13 -9.91 31.60
N ALA A 37 7.99 -10.01 32.94
CA ALA A 37 6.71 -10.17 33.60
C ALA A 37 5.85 -8.90 33.47
N GLN A 38 6.45 -7.72 33.49
CA GLN A 38 5.76 -6.45 33.29
C GLN A 38 5.25 -6.36 31.82
N TYR A 39 6.09 -6.67 30.83
CA TYR A 39 5.68 -6.73 29.42
C TYR A 39 4.52 -7.72 29.24
N ASN A 40 4.66 -8.94 29.78
CA ASN A 40 3.62 -9.97 29.68
C ASN A 40 2.32 -9.59 30.40
N LEU A 41 2.40 -8.90 31.54
CA LEU A 41 1.24 -8.38 32.25
C LEU A 41 0.56 -7.24 31.45
N GLY A 42 1.36 -6.38 30.79
CA GLY A 42 0.88 -5.41 29.81
C GLY A 42 0.05 -6.09 28.71
N ASN A 43 0.59 -7.16 28.10
CA ASN A 43 -0.11 -7.96 27.10
C ASN A 43 -1.41 -8.60 27.65
N ALA A 44 -1.40 -9.07 28.88
CA ALA A 44 -2.58 -9.64 29.55
C ALA A 44 -3.69 -8.59 29.68
N TYR A 45 -3.38 -7.39 30.16
CA TYR A 45 -4.34 -6.28 30.24
C TYR A 45 -4.79 -5.79 28.87
N TYR A 46 -3.88 -5.72 27.89
CA TYR A 46 -4.23 -5.27 26.54
C TYR A 46 -5.27 -6.20 25.87
N ASN A 47 -5.12 -7.51 26.08
CA ASN A 47 -5.96 -8.54 25.45
C ASN A 47 -7.13 -9.01 26.36
N GLY A 48 -7.17 -8.64 27.64
CA GLY A 48 -8.14 -9.17 28.60
C GLY A 48 -7.91 -10.63 28.95
N LYS A 49 -6.66 -11.13 28.90
CA LYS A 49 -6.33 -12.54 29.20
C LYS A 49 -6.09 -12.74 30.69
N GLY A 50 -7.04 -13.35 31.38
CA GLY A 50 -6.96 -13.62 32.82
C GLY A 50 -7.12 -12.38 33.73
N VAL A 51 -7.36 -11.23 33.12
CA VAL A 51 -7.68 -9.94 33.75
C VAL A 51 -8.74 -9.23 32.92
N GLU A 52 -9.46 -8.29 33.52
CA GLU A 52 -10.32 -7.38 32.77
C GLU A 52 -9.48 -6.53 31.80
N GLN A 53 -9.95 -6.40 30.57
CA GLN A 53 -9.24 -5.63 29.53
C GLN A 53 -9.10 -4.17 29.95
N SER A 54 -7.87 -3.67 29.93
CA SER A 54 -7.59 -2.27 30.25
C SER A 54 -6.34 -1.79 29.51
N LYS A 55 -6.56 -0.95 28.50
CA LYS A 55 -5.45 -0.37 27.73
C LYS A 55 -4.57 0.55 28.57
N SER A 56 -5.14 1.31 29.50
CA SER A 56 -4.38 2.16 30.41
C SER A 56 -3.47 1.36 31.35
N GLN A 57 -3.97 0.22 31.87
CA GLN A 57 -3.13 -0.70 32.66
C GLN A 57 -2.04 -1.36 31.81
N ALA A 58 -2.37 -1.70 30.54
CA ALA A 58 -1.35 -2.22 29.62
C ALA A 58 -0.21 -1.21 29.41
N ILE A 59 -0.55 0.05 29.13
CA ILE A 59 0.45 1.13 28.98
C ILE A 59 1.29 1.33 30.24
N TYR A 60 0.67 1.29 31.40
CA TYR A 60 1.40 1.38 32.67
C TYR A 60 2.48 0.30 32.76
N TRP A 61 2.14 -0.95 32.49
CA TRP A 61 3.07 -2.07 32.59
C TRP A 61 4.09 -2.08 31.47
N TYR A 62 3.71 -1.75 30.23
CA TYR A 62 4.68 -1.57 29.13
C TYR A 62 5.70 -0.48 29.46
N ARG A 63 5.28 0.64 30.05
CA ARG A 63 6.21 1.71 30.44
C ARG A 63 7.23 1.22 31.43
N LYS A 64 6.81 0.50 32.47
CA LYS A 64 7.74 -0.07 33.47
C LYS A 64 8.77 -1.02 32.85
N ALA A 65 8.36 -1.87 31.92
CA ALA A 65 9.27 -2.77 31.21
C ALA A 65 10.21 -1.99 30.25
N ALA A 66 9.64 -1.03 29.49
CA ALA A 66 10.40 -0.22 28.53
C ALA A 66 11.46 0.66 29.18
N GLU A 67 11.18 1.21 30.36
CA GLU A 67 12.15 1.99 31.17
C GLU A 67 13.31 1.12 31.62
N GLN A 68 13.11 -0.18 31.80
CA GLN A 68 14.15 -1.17 32.07
C GLN A 68 14.88 -1.66 30.83
N GLY A 69 14.50 -1.17 29.64
CA GLY A 69 15.18 -1.51 28.39
C GLY A 69 14.51 -2.61 27.57
N ASP A 70 13.36 -3.14 27.97
CA ASP A 70 12.65 -4.15 27.16
C ASP A 70 12.24 -3.59 25.80
N ALA A 71 12.85 -4.11 24.74
CA ALA A 71 12.66 -3.60 23.37
C ALA A 71 11.23 -3.84 22.85
N ALA A 72 10.59 -4.95 23.26
CA ALA A 72 9.23 -5.25 22.85
C ALA A 72 8.23 -4.28 23.52
N ALA A 73 8.42 -3.98 24.81
CA ALA A 73 7.61 -2.98 25.51
C ALA A 73 7.83 -1.57 24.94
N GLN A 74 9.05 -1.22 24.58
CA GLN A 74 9.36 0.04 23.89
C GLN A 74 8.61 0.14 22.55
N LEU A 75 8.61 -0.90 21.75
CA LEU A 75 7.81 -0.96 20.51
C LEU A 75 6.31 -0.78 20.81
N MET A 76 5.78 -1.50 21.80
CA MET A 76 4.36 -1.40 22.16
C MET A 76 3.96 0.01 22.61
N LEU A 77 4.83 0.70 23.37
CA LEU A 77 4.63 2.11 23.71
C LEU A 77 4.65 3.01 22.47
N GLY A 78 5.62 2.81 21.58
CA GLY A 78 5.69 3.54 20.32
C GLY A 78 4.39 3.42 19.53
N LEU A 79 3.88 2.20 19.36
CA LEU A 79 2.60 1.94 18.68
C LEU A 79 1.41 2.57 19.41
N ALA A 80 1.38 2.48 20.73
CA ALA A 80 0.32 3.06 21.54
C ALA A 80 0.26 4.58 21.41
N TYR A 81 1.41 5.26 21.48
CA TYR A 81 1.49 6.70 21.26
C TYR A 81 1.14 7.12 19.83
N SER A 82 1.59 6.38 18.81
CA SER A 82 1.24 6.68 17.41
C SER A 82 -0.26 6.54 17.10
N LEU A 83 -0.96 5.66 17.82
CA LEU A 83 -2.38 5.39 17.62
C LEU A 83 -3.30 6.11 18.60
N GLY A 84 -2.79 6.64 19.71
CA GLY A 84 -3.60 7.14 20.82
C GLY A 84 -4.32 6.00 21.57
N ASP A 85 -3.71 4.81 21.62
CA ASP A 85 -4.36 3.62 22.15
C ASP A 85 -4.01 3.39 23.63
N GLY A 86 -4.91 3.81 24.51
CA GLY A 86 -4.72 3.78 25.97
C GLY A 86 -3.85 4.92 26.52
N VAL A 87 -3.44 5.83 25.67
CA VAL A 87 -2.63 7.02 25.97
C VAL A 87 -2.97 8.12 24.96
N GLU A 88 -2.76 9.38 25.30
CA GLU A 88 -2.89 10.50 24.37
C GLU A 88 -1.95 10.33 23.19
N GLN A 89 -2.46 10.53 21.97
CA GLN A 89 -1.67 10.39 20.75
C GLN A 89 -0.51 11.38 20.70
N SER A 90 0.69 10.88 20.40
CA SER A 90 1.90 11.71 20.29
C SER A 90 2.92 11.05 19.37
N GLU A 91 3.07 11.55 18.17
CA GLU A 91 4.06 11.01 17.22
C GLU A 91 5.51 11.21 17.71
N SER A 92 5.80 12.28 18.45
CA SER A 92 7.14 12.50 19.02
C SER A 92 7.47 11.47 20.10
N GLN A 93 6.50 11.10 20.94
CA GLN A 93 6.67 10.03 21.92
C GLN A 93 6.78 8.66 21.23
N ALA A 94 6.03 8.44 20.14
CA ALA A 94 6.13 7.23 19.35
C ALA A 94 7.55 7.06 18.78
N VAL A 95 8.10 8.11 18.17
CA VAL A 95 9.46 8.11 17.62
C VAL A 95 10.52 7.88 18.71
N TYR A 96 10.37 8.51 19.87
CA TYR A 96 11.27 8.30 21.01
C TYR A 96 11.37 6.81 21.37
N TRP A 97 10.24 6.14 21.50
CA TRP A 97 10.20 4.73 21.86
C TRP A 97 10.62 3.80 20.72
N TYR A 98 10.23 4.10 19.48
CA TYR A 98 10.72 3.37 18.30
C TYR A 98 12.24 3.43 18.20
N LYS A 99 12.84 4.61 18.44
CA LYS A 99 14.29 4.78 18.38
C LYS A 99 15.00 3.88 19.39
N LYS A 100 14.52 3.86 20.64
CA LYS A 100 15.10 2.98 21.66
C LYS A 100 15.04 1.49 21.29
N ALA A 101 13.90 1.04 20.79
CA ALA A 101 13.74 -0.35 20.36
C ALA A 101 14.55 -0.66 19.06
N ALA A 102 14.64 0.28 18.13
CA ALA A 102 15.39 0.14 16.87
C ALA A 102 16.89 0.08 17.10
N GLU A 103 17.42 0.85 18.04
CA GLU A 103 18.83 0.83 18.47
C GLU A 103 19.23 -0.51 19.08
N GLN A 104 18.28 -1.24 19.68
CA GLN A 104 18.45 -2.60 20.16
C GLN A 104 18.31 -3.66 19.05
N GLY A 105 18.09 -3.26 17.81
CA GLY A 105 18.00 -4.17 16.66
C GLY A 105 16.59 -4.67 16.34
N LEU A 106 15.54 -4.22 17.04
CA LEU A 106 14.19 -4.71 16.80
C LEU A 106 13.70 -4.26 15.41
N VAL A 107 13.54 -5.22 14.49
CA VAL A 107 13.27 -5.02 13.06
C VAL A 107 12.06 -4.13 12.82
N ILE A 108 10.96 -4.44 13.50
CA ILE A 108 9.70 -3.70 13.35
C ILE A 108 9.87 -2.24 13.80
N ALA A 109 10.62 -2.00 14.86
CA ALA A 109 10.90 -0.64 15.33
C ALA A 109 11.79 0.13 14.35
N GLN A 110 12.76 -0.53 13.70
CA GLN A 110 13.59 0.06 12.65
C GLN A 110 12.72 0.46 11.44
N LEU A 111 11.78 -0.40 11.01
CA LEU A 111 10.82 -0.08 9.95
C LEU A 111 9.98 1.16 10.30
N TYR A 112 9.39 1.20 11.50
CA TYR A 112 8.56 2.34 11.91
C TYR A 112 9.36 3.64 12.07
N LEU A 113 10.57 3.55 12.58
CA LEU A 113 11.47 4.70 12.69
C LEU A 113 11.85 5.22 11.29
N GLY A 114 12.13 4.33 10.34
CA GLY A 114 12.34 4.69 8.93
C GLY A 114 11.12 5.39 8.33
N LYS A 115 9.91 4.88 8.58
CA LYS A 115 8.65 5.52 8.16
C LYS A 115 8.45 6.89 8.79
N ALA A 116 8.78 7.07 10.06
CA ALA A 116 8.70 8.35 10.74
C ALA A 116 9.63 9.40 10.12
N TYR A 117 10.89 9.03 9.86
CA TYR A 117 11.84 9.92 9.17
C TYR A 117 11.44 10.23 7.74
N SER A 118 10.82 9.28 7.00
CA SER A 118 10.40 9.51 5.61
C SER A 118 9.16 10.39 5.47
N SER A 119 8.35 10.51 6.52
CA SER A 119 7.14 11.34 6.54
C SER A 119 7.27 12.63 7.35
N GLY A 120 8.32 12.74 8.20
CA GLY A 120 8.45 13.85 9.15
C GLY A 120 7.48 13.78 10.33
N ASN A 121 6.84 12.62 10.56
CA ASN A 121 5.88 12.44 11.63
C ASN A 121 6.60 12.26 12.98
N GLY A 122 6.48 13.24 13.87
CA GLY A 122 7.08 13.22 15.20
C GLY A 122 8.59 13.43 15.25
N VAL A 123 9.23 13.63 14.09
CA VAL A 123 10.66 13.88 13.92
C VAL A 123 10.88 14.75 12.67
N GLU A 124 11.98 15.47 12.59
CA GLU A 124 12.37 16.21 11.40
C GLU A 124 12.49 15.26 10.18
N LEU A 125 11.92 15.67 9.05
CA LEU A 125 11.97 14.92 7.81
C LEU A 125 13.41 14.66 7.38
N SER A 126 13.79 13.40 7.20
CA SER A 126 15.13 13.02 6.76
C SER A 126 15.13 11.71 5.98
N TYR A 127 15.17 11.80 4.68
CA TYR A 127 15.21 10.61 3.83
C TYR A 127 16.50 9.78 4.00
N SER A 128 17.63 10.42 4.31
CA SER A 128 18.87 9.69 4.60
C SER A 128 18.76 8.85 5.87
N GLN A 129 18.12 9.38 6.93
CA GLN A 129 17.83 8.61 8.13
C GLN A 129 16.77 7.51 7.86
N ALA A 130 15.77 7.78 7.04
CA ALA A 130 14.80 6.77 6.63
C ALA A 130 15.49 5.59 5.94
N VAL A 131 16.35 5.85 4.95
CA VAL A 131 17.13 4.83 4.23
C VAL A 131 18.04 4.05 5.18
N TYR A 132 18.71 4.71 6.11
CA TYR A 132 19.54 4.06 7.11
C TYR A 132 18.75 2.99 7.91
N TRP A 133 17.58 3.37 8.41
CA TRP A 133 16.76 2.47 9.21
C TRP A 133 16.06 1.39 8.36
N TYR A 134 15.59 1.73 7.16
CA TYR A 134 15.06 0.73 6.23
C TYR A 134 16.11 -0.30 5.86
N LYS A 135 17.37 0.13 5.62
CA LYS A 135 18.47 -0.79 5.31
C LYS A 135 18.70 -1.79 6.45
N LYS A 136 18.74 -1.31 7.69
CA LYS A 136 18.89 -2.19 8.86
C LYS A 136 17.77 -3.22 8.98
N ALA A 137 16.52 -2.83 8.78
CA ALA A 137 15.38 -3.75 8.81
C ALA A 137 15.37 -4.70 7.58
N ALA A 138 15.69 -4.19 6.39
CA ALA A 138 15.74 -4.95 5.15
C ALA A 138 16.82 -6.05 5.16
N GLU A 139 17.99 -5.75 5.73
CA GLU A 139 19.09 -6.71 5.93
C GLU A 139 18.69 -7.84 6.88
N GLN A 140 17.80 -7.59 7.83
CA GLN A 140 17.20 -8.58 8.72
C GLN A 140 16.00 -9.32 8.09
N GLY A 141 15.65 -9.02 6.85
CA GLY A 141 14.64 -9.76 6.08
C GLY A 141 13.25 -9.14 6.06
N ASP A 142 13.00 -7.96 6.66
CA ASP A 142 11.67 -7.34 6.63
C ASP A 142 11.27 -6.93 5.20
N ALA A 143 10.17 -7.50 4.71
CA ALA A 143 9.72 -7.30 3.33
C ALA A 143 9.25 -5.86 3.06
N ASP A 144 8.58 -5.22 4.01
CA ASP A 144 8.15 -3.82 3.89
C ASP A 144 9.36 -2.88 3.82
N ALA A 145 10.37 -3.12 4.67
CA ALA A 145 11.60 -2.35 4.66
C ALA A 145 12.39 -2.55 3.36
N GLN A 146 12.46 -3.79 2.85
CA GLN A 146 13.07 -4.09 1.55
C GLN A 146 12.37 -3.35 0.41
N ASN A 147 11.04 -3.35 0.38
CA ASN A 147 10.28 -2.60 -0.61
C ASN A 147 10.51 -1.08 -0.50
N ASN A 148 10.49 -0.53 0.72
CA ASN A 148 10.71 0.90 0.94
C ASN A 148 12.15 1.30 0.56
N LEU A 149 13.13 0.47 0.87
CA LEU A 149 14.52 0.69 0.47
C LEU A 149 14.67 0.60 -1.05
N GLY A 150 14.00 -0.36 -1.70
CA GLY A 150 13.92 -0.45 -3.15
C GLY A 150 13.36 0.82 -3.77
N SER A 151 12.27 1.34 -3.23
CA SER A 151 11.67 2.61 -3.68
C SER A 151 12.61 3.80 -3.49
N ALA A 152 13.35 3.85 -2.38
CA ALA A 152 14.33 4.90 -2.14
C ALA A 152 15.45 4.89 -3.20
N TYR A 153 15.95 3.71 -3.55
CA TYR A 153 16.94 3.56 -4.64
C TYR A 153 16.35 3.88 -6.02
N ASP A 154 15.08 3.53 -6.28
CA ASP A 154 14.44 3.76 -7.58
C ASP A 154 14.30 5.24 -7.91
N ILE A 155 13.93 6.05 -6.91
CA ILE A 155 13.71 7.50 -7.09
C ILE A 155 14.92 8.36 -6.68
N GLY A 156 15.92 7.78 -6.02
CA GLY A 156 17.12 8.52 -5.56
C GLY A 156 16.87 9.44 -4.38
N VAL A 157 15.98 9.05 -3.45
CA VAL A 157 15.63 9.87 -2.29
C VAL A 157 16.33 9.35 -1.03
N GLY A 158 17.19 10.18 -0.43
CA GLY A 158 18.01 9.84 0.73
C GLY A 158 19.21 8.92 0.44
N VAL A 159 19.36 8.49 -0.82
CA VAL A 159 20.42 7.65 -1.35
C VAL A 159 20.63 7.96 -2.83
N GLU A 160 21.80 7.70 -3.38
CA GLU A 160 22.06 7.81 -4.82
C GLU A 160 21.14 6.87 -5.60
N GLN A 161 20.54 7.38 -6.67
CA GLN A 161 19.60 6.58 -7.49
C GLN A 161 20.30 5.37 -8.10
N SER A 162 19.66 4.21 -7.97
CA SER A 162 20.16 2.96 -8.55
C SER A 162 19.01 1.99 -8.81
N HIS A 163 18.54 1.92 -10.05
CA HIS A 163 17.48 0.99 -10.44
C HIS A 163 17.89 -0.48 -10.24
N SER A 164 19.18 -0.82 -10.37
CA SER A 164 19.66 -2.18 -10.10
C SER A 164 19.55 -2.56 -8.61
N GLN A 165 19.87 -1.62 -7.71
CA GLN A 165 19.65 -1.82 -6.27
C GLN A 165 18.16 -1.86 -5.94
N ALA A 166 17.32 -1.05 -6.60
CA ALA A 166 15.88 -1.10 -6.43
C ALA A 166 15.32 -2.48 -6.78
N VAL A 167 15.68 -3.01 -7.94
CA VAL A 167 15.28 -4.37 -8.39
C VAL A 167 15.75 -5.46 -7.42
N TYR A 168 16.98 -5.36 -6.93
CA TYR A 168 17.51 -6.32 -5.94
C TYR A 168 16.63 -6.37 -4.69
N TRP A 169 16.26 -5.22 -4.14
CA TRP A 169 15.44 -5.16 -2.92
C TRP A 169 13.98 -5.50 -3.18
N TYR A 170 13.40 -5.04 -4.29
CA TYR A 170 12.04 -5.42 -4.70
C TYR A 170 11.92 -6.94 -4.88
N LYS A 171 12.93 -7.59 -5.50
CA LYS A 171 12.93 -9.03 -5.70
C LYS A 171 12.89 -9.78 -4.38
N LYS A 172 13.71 -9.39 -3.40
CA LYS A 172 13.70 -10.00 -2.06
C LYS A 172 12.34 -9.88 -1.38
N ALA A 173 11.72 -8.72 -1.43
CA ALA A 173 10.38 -8.50 -0.84
C ALA A 173 9.28 -9.23 -1.63
N ALA A 174 9.36 -9.28 -2.96
CA ALA A 174 8.41 -9.95 -3.83
C ALA A 174 8.43 -11.48 -3.66
N GLU A 175 9.60 -12.05 -3.47
CA GLU A 175 9.78 -13.48 -3.16
C GLU A 175 9.17 -13.89 -1.81
N GLN A 176 9.10 -12.95 -0.86
CA GLN A 176 8.38 -13.12 0.41
C GLN A 176 6.85 -12.93 0.28
N GLY A 177 6.37 -12.61 -0.91
CA GLY A 177 4.94 -12.48 -1.19
C GLY A 177 4.38 -11.06 -1.06
N LEU A 178 5.18 -10.03 -0.80
CA LEU A 178 4.67 -8.66 -0.66
C LEU A 178 4.13 -8.14 -2.00
N ALA A 179 2.81 -7.94 -2.09
CA ALA A 179 2.13 -7.53 -3.33
C ALA A 179 2.66 -6.21 -3.91
N ALA A 180 2.97 -5.23 -3.04
CA ALA A 180 3.55 -3.95 -3.48
C ALA A 180 4.92 -4.13 -4.16
N ALA A 181 5.77 -5.01 -3.61
CA ALA A 181 7.07 -5.30 -4.20
C ALA A 181 6.94 -6.10 -5.51
N GLN A 182 5.99 -7.03 -5.59
CA GLN A 182 5.68 -7.75 -6.82
C GLN A 182 5.21 -6.81 -7.93
N TYR A 183 4.40 -5.82 -7.60
CA TYR A 183 3.98 -4.77 -8.52
C TYR A 183 5.18 -3.93 -9.01
N ASN A 184 6.00 -3.44 -8.09
CA ASN A 184 7.17 -2.63 -8.43
C ASN A 184 8.18 -3.41 -9.30
N LEU A 185 8.38 -4.69 -8.97
CA LEU A 185 9.25 -5.57 -9.75
C LEU A 185 8.67 -5.85 -11.16
N GLY A 186 7.34 -6.02 -11.25
CA GLY A 186 6.65 -6.13 -12.54
C GLY A 186 6.89 -4.90 -13.42
N ILE A 187 6.73 -3.70 -12.87
CA ILE A 187 7.02 -2.44 -13.57
C ILE A 187 8.49 -2.34 -13.98
N ALA A 188 9.42 -2.78 -13.13
CA ALA A 188 10.84 -2.77 -13.47
C ALA A 188 11.14 -3.66 -14.68
N TYR A 189 10.55 -4.86 -14.75
CA TYR A 189 10.67 -5.75 -15.91
C TYR A 189 9.98 -5.21 -17.16
N ASP A 190 8.81 -4.57 -17.03
CA ASP A 190 8.10 -3.97 -18.18
C ASP A 190 8.92 -2.87 -18.84
N ASN A 191 9.59 -2.06 -18.03
CA ASN A 191 10.34 -0.90 -18.52
C ASN A 191 11.84 -1.17 -18.75
N GLY A 192 12.37 -2.33 -18.35
CA GLY A 192 13.80 -2.62 -18.42
C GLY A 192 14.63 -1.73 -17.49
N LYS A 193 14.06 -1.26 -16.37
CA LYS A 193 14.76 -0.39 -15.42
C LYS A 193 15.48 -1.21 -14.37
N GLY A 194 16.82 -1.18 -14.40
CA GLY A 194 17.68 -1.90 -13.47
C GLY A 194 17.74 -3.41 -13.68
N VAL A 195 17.04 -3.90 -14.70
CA VAL A 195 16.97 -5.30 -15.14
C VAL A 195 16.72 -5.33 -16.65
N GLU A 196 17.09 -6.41 -17.34
CA GLU A 196 16.72 -6.60 -18.74
C GLU A 196 15.19 -6.64 -18.90
N GLN A 197 14.67 -5.91 -19.89
CA GLN A 197 13.25 -5.87 -20.17
C GLN A 197 12.68 -7.26 -20.47
N SER A 198 11.58 -7.61 -19.81
CA SER A 198 10.92 -8.90 -20.00
C SER A 198 9.45 -8.83 -19.64
N HIS A 199 8.59 -8.68 -20.65
CA HIS A 199 7.13 -8.68 -20.44
C HIS A 199 6.61 -10.00 -19.84
N SER A 200 7.26 -11.13 -20.11
CA SER A 200 6.87 -12.40 -19.48
C SER A 200 7.16 -12.43 -17.99
N GLN A 201 8.27 -11.86 -17.54
CA GLN A 201 8.56 -11.68 -16.12
C GLN A 201 7.64 -10.64 -15.48
N ALA A 202 7.33 -9.55 -16.17
CA ALA A 202 6.39 -8.55 -15.71
C ALA A 202 5.00 -9.17 -15.47
N VAL A 203 4.48 -9.92 -16.44
CA VAL A 203 3.20 -10.66 -16.31
C VAL A 203 3.22 -11.63 -15.13
N TYR A 204 4.31 -12.36 -14.93
CA TYR A 204 4.45 -13.27 -13.79
C TYR A 204 4.29 -12.54 -12.45
N TRP A 205 4.98 -11.42 -12.27
CA TRP A 205 4.94 -10.66 -11.02
C TRP A 205 3.62 -9.88 -10.86
N HIS A 206 3.11 -9.26 -11.93
CA HIS A 206 1.79 -8.61 -11.89
C HIS A 206 0.67 -9.61 -11.58
N ARG A 207 0.72 -10.84 -12.09
CA ARG A 207 -0.26 -11.88 -11.76
C ARG A 207 -0.25 -12.19 -10.26
N LYS A 208 0.91 -12.40 -9.67
CA LYS A 208 1.03 -12.66 -8.22
C LYS A 208 0.44 -11.53 -7.37
N ALA A 209 0.71 -10.28 -7.71
CA ALA A 209 0.15 -9.13 -7.00
C ALA A 209 -1.35 -8.94 -7.29
N ALA A 210 -1.81 -9.21 -8.52
CA ALA A 210 -3.21 -9.13 -8.93
C ALA A 210 -4.10 -10.17 -8.21
N GLU A 211 -3.60 -11.37 -8.03
CA GLU A 211 -4.25 -12.43 -7.26
C GLU A 211 -4.42 -12.08 -5.78
N GLN A 212 -3.51 -11.28 -5.23
CA GLN A 212 -3.63 -10.69 -3.89
C GLN A 212 -4.55 -9.47 -3.83
N GLY A 213 -5.13 -9.06 -4.96
CA GLY A 213 -6.11 -7.98 -5.04
C GLY A 213 -5.53 -6.59 -5.36
N LEU A 214 -4.23 -6.45 -5.67
CA LEU A 214 -3.65 -5.14 -5.97
C LEU A 214 -4.19 -4.58 -7.29
N ALA A 215 -5.00 -3.52 -7.24
CA ALA A 215 -5.70 -2.96 -8.38
C ALA A 215 -4.77 -2.51 -9.53
N GLY A 216 -3.62 -1.90 -9.21
CA GLY A 216 -2.61 -1.53 -10.20
C GLY A 216 -2.09 -2.72 -10.99
N SER A 217 -1.79 -3.83 -10.30
CA SER A 217 -1.34 -5.07 -10.95
C SER A 217 -2.44 -5.74 -11.75
N GLN A 218 -3.70 -5.68 -11.29
CA GLN A 218 -4.85 -6.18 -12.07
C GLN A 218 -5.01 -5.41 -13.37
N ASN A 219 -4.88 -4.08 -13.33
CA ASN A 219 -4.93 -3.26 -14.54
C ASN A 219 -3.78 -3.58 -15.49
N ASN A 220 -2.54 -3.67 -14.99
CA ASN A 220 -1.38 -3.98 -15.83
C ASN A 220 -1.47 -5.38 -16.44
N LEU A 221 -1.92 -6.36 -15.68
CA LEU A 221 -2.17 -7.71 -16.19
C LEU A 221 -3.30 -7.72 -17.26
N GLY A 222 -4.35 -6.92 -17.05
CA GLY A 222 -5.39 -6.67 -18.04
C GLY A 222 -4.82 -6.11 -19.33
N SER A 223 -3.93 -5.12 -19.24
CA SER A 223 -3.25 -4.51 -20.41
C SER A 223 -2.34 -5.51 -21.12
N ALA A 224 -1.60 -6.32 -20.37
CA ALA A 224 -0.76 -7.37 -20.94
C ALA A 224 -1.59 -8.39 -21.75
N TYR A 225 -2.73 -8.84 -21.22
CA TYR A 225 -3.65 -9.72 -21.97
C TYR A 225 -4.30 -9.01 -23.17
N TYR A 226 -4.62 -7.72 -23.05
CA TYR A 226 -5.23 -6.96 -24.14
C TYR A 226 -4.27 -6.83 -25.32
N ASN A 227 -3.00 -6.55 -25.06
CA ASN A 227 -1.97 -6.35 -26.08
C ASN A 227 -1.29 -7.66 -26.53
N GLY A 228 -1.33 -8.73 -25.73
CA GLY A 228 -0.53 -9.93 -25.97
C GLY A 228 0.95 -9.75 -25.59
N GLU A 229 1.25 -8.87 -24.63
CA GLU A 229 2.61 -8.58 -24.18
C GLU A 229 3.02 -9.53 -23.05
N GLY A 230 4.00 -10.42 -23.32
CA GLY A 230 4.47 -11.39 -22.35
C GLY A 230 3.50 -12.53 -22.01
N VAL A 231 2.33 -12.55 -22.66
CA VAL A 231 1.27 -13.56 -22.53
C VAL A 231 0.49 -13.63 -23.83
N GLU A 232 -0.15 -14.76 -24.12
CA GLU A 232 -1.06 -14.89 -25.27
C GLU A 232 -2.21 -13.88 -25.16
N GLN A 233 -2.49 -13.18 -26.25
CA GLN A 233 -3.54 -12.17 -26.29
C GLN A 233 -4.92 -12.77 -25.96
N SER A 234 -5.64 -12.11 -25.05
CA SER A 234 -6.98 -12.53 -24.64
C SER A 234 -7.80 -11.35 -24.13
N HIS A 235 -8.65 -10.79 -24.96
CA HIS A 235 -9.53 -9.69 -24.55
C HIS A 235 -10.49 -10.09 -23.43
N SER A 236 -10.93 -11.35 -23.36
CA SER A 236 -11.78 -11.82 -22.27
C SER A 236 -11.05 -11.84 -20.92
N GLN A 237 -9.77 -12.25 -20.91
CA GLN A 237 -8.93 -12.14 -19.71
C GLN A 237 -8.62 -10.68 -19.37
N ALA A 238 -8.41 -9.82 -20.36
CA ALA A 238 -8.22 -8.40 -20.14
C ALA A 238 -9.43 -7.78 -19.44
N VAL A 239 -10.64 -8.02 -19.94
CA VAL A 239 -11.89 -7.55 -19.33
C VAL A 239 -12.07 -8.07 -17.90
N TYR A 240 -11.77 -9.34 -17.65
CA TYR A 240 -11.84 -9.93 -16.32
C TYR A 240 -10.97 -9.15 -15.31
N TRP A 241 -9.72 -8.86 -15.67
CA TRP A 241 -8.80 -8.17 -14.79
C TRP A 241 -9.09 -6.67 -14.67
N TYR A 242 -9.44 -6.00 -15.77
CA TYR A 242 -9.91 -4.61 -15.74
C TYR A 242 -11.12 -4.44 -14.82
N LYS A 243 -12.10 -5.37 -14.91
CA LYS A 243 -13.30 -5.31 -14.07
C LYS A 243 -12.94 -5.37 -12.58
N LYS A 244 -12.06 -6.28 -12.17
CA LYS A 244 -11.60 -6.36 -10.78
C LYS A 244 -10.94 -5.06 -10.30
N ALA A 245 -10.09 -4.45 -11.10
CA ALA A 245 -9.44 -3.19 -10.76
C ALA A 245 -10.43 -2.00 -10.77
N ALA A 246 -11.35 -1.97 -11.73
CA ALA A 246 -12.38 -0.95 -11.87
C ALA A 246 -13.38 -0.94 -10.70
N GLU A 247 -13.75 -2.12 -10.21
CA GLU A 247 -14.61 -2.29 -9.02
C GLU A 247 -13.94 -1.77 -7.74
N GLN A 248 -12.59 -1.77 -7.69
CA GLN A 248 -11.82 -1.15 -6.61
C GLN A 248 -11.65 0.37 -6.77
N GLY A 249 -12.15 0.95 -7.86
CA GLY A 249 -12.16 2.38 -8.09
C GLY A 249 -10.97 2.91 -8.91
N LEU A 250 -10.09 2.06 -9.45
CA LEU A 250 -8.95 2.53 -10.26
C LEU A 250 -9.43 3.16 -11.58
N ALA A 251 -9.17 4.46 -11.76
CA ALA A 251 -9.67 5.24 -12.90
C ALA A 251 -9.21 4.69 -14.25
N ASP A 252 -7.93 4.31 -14.38
CA ASP A 252 -7.40 3.73 -15.62
C ASP A 252 -8.11 2.43 -15.99
N ALA A 253 -8.37 1.57 -15.00
CA ALA A 253 -9.08 0.31 -15.23
C ALA A 253 -10.56 0.53 -15.59
N GLN A 254 -11.21 1.53 -14.97
CA GLN A 254 -12.58 1.92 -15.33
C GLN A 254 -12.65 2.40 -16.77
N TYR A 255 -11.69 3.21 -17.18
CA TYR A 255 -11.59 3.66 -18.57
C TYR A 255 -11.34 2.48 -19.53
N ASN A 256 -10.35 1.64 -19.25
CA ASN A 256 -10.01 0.48 -20.08
C ASN A 256 -11.20 -0.48 -20.23
N LEU A 257 -11.93 -0.73 -19.14
CA LEU A 257 -13.16 -1.52 -19.15
C LEU A 257 -14.25 -0.85 -19.98
N GLY A 258 -14.40 0.47 -19.84
CA GLY A 258 -15.34 1.27 -20.65
C GLY A 258 -15.05 1.16 -22.15
N ILE A 259 -13.78 1.24 -22.55
CA ILE A 259 -13.34 1.09 -23.94
C ILE A 259 -13.57 -0.35 -24.45
N ALA A 260 -13.34 -1.36 -23.61
CA ALA A 260 -13.65 -2.75 -23.96
C ALA A 260 -15.14 -2.93 -24.27
N TYR A 261 -16.05 -2.36 -23.45
CA TYR A 261 -17.48 -2.36 -23.73
C TYR A 261 -17.85 -1.55 -24.98
N TYR A 262 -17.18 -0.42 -25.23
CA TYR A 262 -17.41 0.40 -26.43
C TYR A 262 -17.10 -0.37 -27.70
N LYS A 263 -16.00 -1.11 -27.70
CA LYS A 263 -15.52 -1.87 -28.86
C LYS A 263 -16.16 -3.27 -29.00
N GLY A 264 -16.68 -3.85 -27.91
CA GLY A 264 -17.10 -5.25 -27.85
C GLY A 264 -15.92 -6.23 -27.83
N GLU A 265 -14.78 -5.81 -27.31
CA GLU A 265 -13.57 -6.63 -27.22
C GLU A 265 -13.52 -7.40 -25.90
N GLY A 266 -13.68 -8.72 -25.96
CA GLY A 266 -13.70 -9.61 -24.80
C GLY A 266 -14.98 -9.58 -23.96
N VAL A 267 -15.96 -8.77 -24.38
CA VAL A 267 -17.29 -8.60 -23.78
C VAL A 267 -18.28 -8.18 -24.87
N GLU A 268 -19.57 -8.46 -24.68
CA GLU A 268 -20.62 -7.96 -25.58
C GLU A 268 -20.61 -6.43 -25.63
N GLN A 269 -20.67 -5.88 -26.85
CA GLN A 269 -20.66 -4.44 -27.04
C GLN A 269 -21.83 -3.76 -26.32
N SER A 270 -21.54 -2.71 -25.54
CA SER A 270 -22.56 -1.95 -24.82
C SER A 270 -22.12 -0.51 -24.60
N TYR A 271 -22.67 0.42 -25.36
CA TYR A 271 -22.39 1.84 -25.20
C TYR A 271 -22.84 2.37 -23.84
N SER A 272 -23.93 1.85 -23.27
CA SER A 272 -24.41 2.25 -21.95
C SER A 272 -23.43 1.82 -20.83
N GLN A 273 -22.86 0.61 -20.92
CA GLN A 273 -21.83 0.17 -19.98
C GLN A 273 -20.51 0.94 -20.20
N ALA A 274 -20.16 1.24 -21.43
CA ALA A 274 -19.00 2.08 -21.74
C ALA A 274 -19.12 3.45 -21.08
N VAL A 275 -20.26 4.11 -21.24
CA VAL A 275 -20.54 5.41 -20.59
C VAL A 275 -20.52 5.29 -19.06
N TYR A 276 -21.12 4.26 -18.50
CA TYR A 276 -21.14 4.04 -17.06
C TYR A 276 -19.71 3.99 -16.46
N TRP A 277 -18.84 3.18 -17.04
CA TRP A 277 -17.48 3.02 -16.54
C TRP A 277 -16.60 4.23 -16.84
N CYS A 278 -16.68 4.77 -18.07
CA CYS A 278 -15.94 5.99 -18.41
C CYS A 278 -16.37 7.20 -17.57
N LYS A 279 -17.65 7.29 -17.15
CA LYS A 279 -18.11 8.36 -16.26
C LYS A 279 -17.42 8.30 -14.91
N LYS A 280 -17.30 7.12 -14.31
CA LYS A 280 -16.55 6.95 -13.04
C LYS A 280 -15.10 7.39 -13.16
N ALA A 281 -14.42 7.04 -14.25
CA ALA A 281 -13.06 7.48 -14.49
C ALA A 281 -12.95 8.99 -14.74
N ALA A 282 -13.90 9.57 -15.48
CA ALA A 282 -13.94 10.99 -15.80
C ALA A 282 -14.22 11.87 -14.57
N GLU A 283 -15.04 11.38 -13.64
CA GLU A 283 -15.32 12.04 -12.36
C GLU A 283 -14.07 12.10 -11.47
N GLN A 284 -13.15 11.14 -11.61
CA GLN A 284 -11.83 11.14 -10.97
C GLN A 284 -10.78 12.01 -11.69
N GLY A 285 -11.14 12.61 -12.83
CA GLY A 285 -10.28 13.54 -13.54
C GLY A 285 -9.52 12.95 -14.73
N LEU A 286 -9.73 11.67 -15.09
CA LEU A 286 -9.02 11.06 -16.21
C LEU A 286 -9.44 11.71 -17.54
N ALA A 287 -8.50 12.42 -18.19
CA ALA A 287 -8.76 13.25 -19.38
C ALA A 287 -9.30 12.46 -20.56
N ASP A 288 -8.79 11.25 -20.81
CA ASP A 288 -9.27 10.40 -21.90
C ASP A 288 -10.70 9.91 -21.67
N ALA A 289 -11.07 9.61 -20.42
CA ALA A 289 -12.44 9.27 -20.08
C ALA A 289 -13.40 10.48 -20.22
N GLN A 290 -12.94 11.68 -19.87
CA GLN A 290 -13.69 12.93 -20.08
C GLN A 290 -13.89 13.21 -21.59
N LEU A 291 -12.86 13.01 -22.41
CA LEU A 291 -12.97 13.09 -23.88
C LEU A 291 -14.01 12.10 -24.40
N TYR A 292 -13.94 10.84 -23.95
CA TYR A 292 -14.90 9.82 -24.36
C TYR A 292 -16.35 10.24 -24.03
N LEU A 293 -16.60 10.72 -22.80
CA LEU A 293 -17.93 11.19 -22.43
C LEU A 293 -18.40 12.38 -23.27
N GLY A 294 -17.51 13.33 -23.53
CA GLY A 294 -17.79 14.43 -24.43
C GLY A 294 -18.28 13.96 -25.80
N TYR A 295 -17.59 12.97 -26.36
CA TYR A 295 -17.97 12.34 -27.62
C TYR A 295 -19.31 11.57 -27.50
N ALA A 296 -19.49 10.76 -26.45
CA ALA A 296 -20.71 9.99 -26.23
C ALA A 296 -21.96 10.89 -26.14
N TYR A 297 -21.90 11.99 -25.37
CA TYR A 297 -22.98 12.96 -25.31
C TYR A 297 -23.18 13.73 -26.62
N TYR A 298 -22.12 14.03 -27.36
CA TYR A 298 -22.23 14.68 -28.66
C TYR A 298 -22.96 13.81 -29.69
N LYS A 299 -22.71 12.49 -29.66
CA LYS A 299 -23.30 11.52 -30.61
C LYS A 299 -24.62 10.92 -30.12
N GLY A 300 -24.89 10.92 -28.81
CA GLY A 300 -25.99 10.18 -28.20
C GLY A 300 -25.70 8.67 -28.11
N GLU A 301 -24.42 8.28 -27.99
CA GLU A 301 -24.00 6.88 -27.89
C GLU A 301 -24.02 6.42 -26.44
N GLY A 302 -24.96 5.56 -26.09
CA GLY A 302 -25.13 5.02 -24.72
C GLY A 302 -25.74 5.98 -23.70
N VAL A 303 -26.01 7.22 -24.13
CA VAL A 303 -26.70 8.27 -23.37
C VAL A 303 -27.58 9.09 -24.31
N GLU A 304 -28.54 9.81 -23.75
CA GLU A 304 -29.29 10.81 -24.51
C GLU A 304 -28.35 11.92 -25.01
N GLN A 305 -28.50 12.28 -26.29
CA GLN A 305 -27.67 13.33 -26.88
C GLN A 305 -27.82 14.65 -26.15
N SER A 306 -26.72 15.28 -25.79
CA SER A 306 -26.70 16.55 -25.07
C SER A 306 -25.46 17.38 -25.40
N TYR A 307 -25.63 18.43 -26.18
CA TYR A 307 -24.53 19.35 -26.50
C TYR A 307 -23.97 20.06 -25.28
N SER A 308 -24.82 20.38 -24.28
CA SER A 308 -24.37 21.02 -23.05
C SER A 308 -23.44 20.09 -22.24
N GLN A 309 -23.80 18.82 -22.11
CA GLN A 309 -22.96 17.82 -21.45
C GLN A 309 -21.69 17.52 -22.29
N ALA A 310 -21.80 17.45 -23.60
CA ALA A 310 -20.63 17.28 -24.47
C ALA A 310 -19.62 18.41 -24.26
N LEU A 311 -20.07 19.67 -24.32
CA LEU A 311 -19.21 20.84 -24.08
C LEU A 311 -18.61 20.84 -22.66
N TYR A 312 -19.37 20.45 -21.66
CA TYR A 312 -18.89 20.36 -20.27
C TYR A 312 -17.72 19.39 -20.14
N TRP A 313 -17.87 18.14 -20.63
CA TRP A 313 -16.83 17.13 -20.51
C TRP A 313 -15.62 17.42 -21.40
N LEU A 314 -15.82 17.93 -22.62
CA LEU A 314 -14.73 18.33 -23.51
C LEU A 314 -13.91 19.48 -22.95
N ARG A 315 -14.56 20.49 -22.28
CA ARG A 315 -13.82 21.55 -21.60
C ARG A 315 -12.98 21.00 -20.45
N LYS A 316 -13.52 20.09 -19.64
CA LYS A 316 -12.76 19.44 -18.59
C LYS A 316 -11.54 18.69 -19.13
N ALA A 317 -11.74 17.87 -20.17
CA ALA A 317 -10.65 17.14 -20.82
C ALA A 317 -9.58 18.08 -21.41
N CYS A 318 -10.01 19.17 -22.07
CA CYS A 318 -9.10 20.17 -22.61
C CYS A 318 -8.29 20.88 -21.51
N ASN A 319 -8.94 21.25 -20.40
CA ASN A 319 -8.26 21.84 -19.25
C ASN A 319 -7.26 20.86 -18.61
N ASN A 320 -7.51 19.56 -18.71
CA ASN A 320 -6.60 18.48 -18.30
C ASN A 320 -5.60 18.09 -19.40
N GLN A 321 -5.29 19.02 -20.31
CA GLN A 321 -4.25 18.91 -21.34
C GLN A 321 -4.50 17.81 -22.39
N ASN A 322 -5.78 17.48 -22.66
CA ASN A 322 -6.13 16.58 -23.75
C ASN A 322 -6.34 17.36 -25.05
N ASP A 323 -5.34 17.36 -25.92
CA ASP A 323 -5.36 18.12 -27.18
C ASP A 323 -6.50 17.69 -28.12
N LYS A 324 -6.85 16.39 -28.13
CA LYS A 324 -7.96 15.87 -28.93
C LYS A 324 -9.29 16.47 -28.49
N ALA A 325 -9.48 16.64 -27.19
CA ALA A 325 -10.67 17.29 -26.63
C ALA A 325 -10.71 18.79 -26.98
N CYS A 326 -9.58 19.50 -26.91
CA CYS A 326 -9.49 20.90 -27.31
C CYS A 326 -9.85 21.09 -28.79
N ASN A 327 -9.30 20.21 -29.66
CA ASN A 327 -9.58 20.23 -31.09
C ASN A 327 -11.06 19.94 -31.40
N LEU A 328 -11.68 18.97 -30.70
CA LEU A 328 -13.07 18.66 -30.87
C LEU A 328 -13.97 19.79 -30.38
N LEU A 329 -13.64 20.37 -29.22
CA LEU A 329 -14.35 21.51 -28.65
C LEU A 329 -14.40 22.73 -29.60
N ASN A 330 -13.32 22.98 -30.35
CA ASN A 330 -13.25 24.08 -31.32
C ASN A 330 -14.08 23.79 -32.57
N LYS A 331 -14.34 22.52 -32.91
CA LYS A 331 -15.15 22.13 -34.10
C LYS A 331 -16.65 22.14 -33.85
N ILE A 332 -17.07 21.99 -32.59
CA ILE A 332 -18.49 21.91 -32.21
C ILE A 332 -19.04 23.19 -31.56
N LYS A 333 -18.21 24.22 -31.40
CA LYS A 333 -18.60 25.60 -31.07
C LYS A 333 -19.11 26.28 -32.36
#